data_7bf3c089e72fe20d2c4c6ced86ee1538
#
_entry.id   7bf3c089e72fe20d2c4c6ced86ee1538
#
_cell.length_a   1.000
_cell.length_b   1.000
_cell.length_c   1.000
_cell.angle_alpha   90.00
_cell.angle_beta   90.00
_cell.angle_gamma   90.00
#
_symmetry.space_group_name_H-M   'P 1'
#
loop_
_entity.id
_entity.type
_entity.pdbx_description
1 polymer ?
#
loop_
_entity_poly.entity_id
_entity_poly.type
_entity_poly.pdbx_seq_one_letter_code
_entity_poly.pdbx_strand_id
1 'polypeptide(L)'
;EYGLDRVLKIYSGGLGILAGDYLKEASDSNVDLCAVGLLYRYGYFDQALAMDGQQQVHYDPQNFGQLPIEKVMQPDGRQLVIHVPYADSFTVHANVWKANVGRVSLYLLDTDNELNSEFDRPITHHLYGGDWENRLKQEILLGIGGMMTLKVLGIEKDVYHCNEGHAALINIQRLCDYISEGLDFGQAMELVRASSLYT
;
A
#
# COMPACT_ATOMS: atom_id res chain seq x y z
N GLU A 1 -2.60 -0.98 -6.46
CA GLU A 1 -3.98 -0.81 -6.96
C GLU A 1 -4.82 -2.05 -6.63
N TYR A 2 -6.08 -1.84 -6.21
CA TYR A 2 -7.03 -2.95 -5.97
C TYR A 2 -8.44 -2.51 -6.38
N GLY A 3 -8.97 -3.08 -7.46
CA GLY A 3 -10.31 -2.81 -7.97
C GLY A 3 -11.36 -3.62 -7.22
N LEU A 4 -11.75 -3.18 -6.04
CA LEU A 4 -12.68 -3.88 -5.15
C LEU A 4 -14.09 -3.34 -5.22
N ASP A 5 -14.23 -2.04 -5.08
CA ASP A 5 -15.50 -1.33 -5.07
C ASP A 5 -15.32 0.06 -5.70
N ARG A 6 -16.38 0.59 -6.33
CA ARG A 6 -16.38 1.90 -6.98
C ARG A 6 -16.20 3.06 -6.00
N VAL A 7 -16.65 2.88 -4.75
CA VAL A 7 -16.51 3.91 -3.71
C VAL A 7 -15.08 3.99 -3.18
N LEU A 8 -14.28 2.93 -3.31
CA LEU A 8 -12.88 2.89 -2.90
C LEU A 8 -11.98 3.16 -4.11
N LYS A 9 -11.65 4.43 -4.33
CA LYS A 9 -10.92 4.89 -5.52
C LYS A 9 -9.42 4.66 -5.40
N ILE A 10 -8.98 3.40 -5.31
CA ILE A 10 -7.58 2.99 -5.19
C ILE A 10 -7.06 2.24 -6.42
N TYR A 11 -7.73 2.34 -7.55
CA TYR A 11 -7.31 1.74 -8.81
C TYR A 11 -7.76 2.59 -10.00
N SER A 12 -7.15 2.37 -11.17
CA SER A 12 -7.49 3.10 -12.40
C SER A 12 -7.74 2.19 -13.60
N GLY A 13 -7.15 1.02 -13.66
CA GLY A 13 -7.17 0.18 -14.85
C GLY A 13 -7.06 -1.32 -14.57
N GLY A 14 -6.62 -2.06 -15.60
CA GLY A 14 -6.59 -3.53 -15.61
C GLY A 14 -5.76 -4.14 -14.49
N LEU A 15 -4.65 -3.49 -14.11
CA LEU A 15 -3.81 -3.91 -12.99
C LEU A 15 -4.61 -4.00 -11.68
N GLY A 16 -5.39 -2.98 -11.39
CA GLY A 16 -6.23 -2.95 -10.19
C GLY A 16 -7.36 -3.97 -10.24
N ILE A 17 -7.97 -4.17 -11.40
CA ILE A 17 -9.01 -5.20 -11.60
C ILE A 17 -8.44 -6.59 -11.35
N LEU A 18 -7.28 -6.91 -11.95
CA LEU A 18 -6.60 -8.19 -11.72
C LEU A 18 -6.31 -8.42 -10.23
N ALA A 19 -5.71 -7.44 -9.56
CA ALA A 19 -5.39 -7.54 -8.14
C ALA A 19 -6.64 -7.66 -7.26
N GLY A 20 -7.70 -6.91 -7.55
CA GLY A 20 -8.97 -6.99 -6.83
C GLY A 20 -9.66 -8.33 -6.99
N ASP A 21 -9.73 -8.86 -8.21
CA ASP A 21 -10.31 -10.18 -8.50
C ASP A 21 -9.49 -11.31 -7.86
N TYR A 22 -8.15 -11.16 -7.85
CA TYR A 22 -7.26 -12.11 -7.16
C TYR A 22 -7.56 -12.19 -5.65
N LEU A 23 -7.79 -11.04 -4.98
CA LEU A 23 -8.14 -11.04 -3.55
C LEU A 23 -9.51 -11.69 -3.32
N LYS A 24 -10.49 -11.44 -4.18
CA LYS A 24 -11.83 -12.03 -4.09
C LYS A 24 -11.76 -13.54 -4.26
N GLU A 25 -11.06 -14.02 -5.29
CA GLU A 25 -10.88 -15.46 -5.51
C GLU A 25 -10.09 -16.13 -4.38
N ALA A 26 -9.03 -15.50 -3.87
CA ALA A 26 -8.29 -16.01 -2.72
C ALA A 26 -9.18 -16.15 -1.48
N SER A 27 -10.09 -15.18 -1.27
CA SER A 27 -11.09 -15.25 -0.20
C SER A 27 -12.07 -16.41 -0.39
N ASP A 28 -12.60 -16.59 -1.61
CA ASP A 28 -13.58 -17.63 -1.91
C ASP A 28 -12.96 -19.03 -1.84
N SER A 29 -11.72 -19.15 -2.29
CA SER A 29 -10.92 -20.38 -2.23
C SER A 29 -10.28 -20.63 -0.85
N ASN A 30 -10.53 -19.78 0.16
CA ASN A 30 -9.99 -19.90 1.50
C ASN A 30 -8.46 -19.97 1.56
N VAL A 31 -7.78 -19.20 0.71
CA VAL A 31 -6.32 -19.09 0.70
C VAL A 31 -5.88 -18.20 1.84
N ASP A 32 -4.85 -18.62 2.58
CA ASP A 32 -4.22 -17.78 3.62
C ASP A 32 -3.38 -16.66 2.98
N LEU A 33 -4.05 -15.57 2.67
CA LEU A 33 -3.48 -14.40 2.00
C LEU A 33 -3.86 -13.11 2.73
N CYS A 34 -2.94 -12.17 2.76
CA CYS A 34 -3.21 -10.77 3.05
C CYS A 34 -2.53 -9.89 2.01
N ALA A 35 -2.99 -8.67 1.86
CA ALA A 35 -2.45 -7.73 0.90
C ALA A 35 -2.10 -6.39 1.54
N VAL A 36 -1.18 -5.65 0.92
CA VAL A 36 -0.83 -4.28 1.30
C VAL A 36 -0.94 -3.38 0.08
N GLY A 37 -1.44 -2.18 0.29
CA GLY A 37 -1.58 -1.16 -0.74
C GLY A 37 -1.47 0.24 -0.18
N LEU A 38 -1.65 1.25 -1.03
CA LEU A 38 -1.72 2.65 -0.64
C LEU A 38 -3.18 3.12 -0.65
N LEU A 39 -3.55 3.96 0.33
CA LEU A 39 -4.84 4.61 0.40
C LEU A 39 -4.71 6.03 -0.15
N TYR A 40 -5.33 6.29 -1.29
CA TYR A 40 -5.21 7.58 -1.96
C TYR A 40 -6.31 8.55 -1.53
N ARG A 41 -5.92 9.77 -1.17
CA ARG A 41 -6.86 10.81 -0.72
C ARG A 41 -7.83 11.24 -1.81
N TYR A 42 -7.34 11.39 -3.04
CA TYR A 42 -8.16 11.79 -4.19
C TYR A 42 -8.42 10.62 -5.15
N GLY A 43 -7.59 9.57 -5.09
CA GLY A 43 -7.71 8.40 -5.94
C GLY A 43 -7.50 8.73 -7.42
N TYR A 44 -8.28 8.06 -8.28
CA TYR A 44 -8.34 8.35 -9.71
C TYR A 44 -9.43 9.39 -10.00
N PHE A 45 -9.25 10.16 -11.05
CA PHE A 45 -10.16 11.27 -11.39
C PHE A 45 -11.50 10.79 -11.96
N ASP A 46 -12.52 11.59 -11.76
CA ASP A 46 -13.80 11.49 -12.47
C ASP A 46 -13.77 12.38 -13.72
N GLN A 47 -14.37 11.88 -14.81
CA GLN A 47 -14.43 12.58 -16.08
C GLN A 47 -15.84 13.11 -16.34
N ALA A 48 -15.92 14.34 -16.82
CA ALA A 48 -17.10 14.92 -17.38
C ALA A 48 -16.80 15.50 -18.77
N LEU A 49 -17.83 15.67 -19.59
CA LEU A 49 -17.74 16.42 -20.84
C LEU A 49 -18.40 17.78 -20.67
N ALA A 50 -17.68 18.84 -21.03
CA ALA A 50 -18.25 20.17 -21.14
C ALA A 50 -19.21 20.27 -22.34
N MET A 51 -20.00 21.33 -22.42
CA MET A 51 -20.98 21.53 -23.51
C MET A 51 -20.31 21.70 -24.88
N ASP A 52 -19.05 22.10 -24.92
CA ASP A 52 -18.22 22.21 -26.12
C ASP A 52 -17.48 20.91 -26.49
N GLY A 53 -17.72 19.82 -25.73
CA GLY A 53 -17.11 18.50 -25.93
C GLY A 53 -15.71 18.35 -25.33
N GLN A 54 -15.20 19.36 -24.62
CA GLN A 54 -13.91 19.24 -23.93
C GLN A 54 -14.03 18.37 -22.68
N GLN A 55 -12.99 17.56 -22.43
CA GLN A 55 -12.89 16.76 -21.21
C GLN A 55 -12.64 17.64 -19.99
N GLN A 56 -13.44 17.43 -18.97
CA GLN A 56 -13.23 17.99 -17.62
C GLN A 56 -12.81 16.89 -16.69
N VAL A 57 -11.82 17.18 -15.84
CA VAL A 57 -11.25 16.25 -14.87
C VAL A 57 -11.54 16.78 -13.47
N HIS A 58 -12.10 15.92 -12.61
CA HIS A 58 -12.44 16.24 -11.23
C HIS A 58 -11.74 15.30 -10.29
N TYR A 59 -11.11 15.83 -9.24
CA TYR A 59 -10.50 15.09 -8.14
C TYR A 59 -11.24 15.43 -6.85
N ASP A 60 -12.14 14.56 -6.42
CA ASP A 60 -12.86 14.74 -5.17
C ASP A 60 -12.16 13.98 -4.04
N PRO A 61 -11.91 14.63 -2.89
CA PRO A 61 -11.26 13.98 -1.76
C PRO A 61 -12.17 12.89 -1.18
N GLN A 62 -11.63 11.70 -0.99
CA GLN A 62 -12.34 10.61 -0.34
C GLN A 62 -12.49 10.90 1.16
N ASN A 63 -13.68 10.70 1.70
CA ASN A 63 -13.90 10.69 3.15
C ASN A 63 -13.72 9.26 3.68
N PHE A 64 -12.54 8.97 4.22
CA PHE A 64 -12.20 7.63 4.69
C PHE A 64 -13.13 7.08 5.77
N GLY A 65 -13.77 7.96 6.57
CA GLY A 65 -14.75 7.55 7.56
C GLY A 65 -16.08 7.05 6.98
N GLN A 66 -16.31 7.22 5.68
CA GLN A 66 -17.51 6.77 4.97
C GLN A 66 -17.22 5.59 4.01
N LEU A 67 -15.97 5.18 3.90
CA LEU A 67 -15.56 4.06 3.06
C LEU A 67 -15.67 2.73 3.83
N PRO A 68 -15.78 1.59 3.11
CA PRO A 68 -15.80 0.26 3.72
C PRO A 68 -14.39 -0.17 4.19
N ILE A 69 -13.75 0.68 4.97
CA ILE A 69 -12.43 0.48 5.58
C ILE A 69 -12.49 0.85 7.06
N GLU A 70 -11.62 0.27 7.84
CA GLU A 70 -11.51 0.54 9.27
C GLU A 70 -10.09 0.93 9.65
N LYS A 71 -9.96 1.73 10.70
CA LYS A 71 -8.64 2.05 11.27
C LYS A 71 -8.08 0.80 11.95
N VAL A 72 -6.84 0.49 11.68
CA VAL A 72 -6.12 -0.52 12.48
C VAL A 72 -5.71 0.13 13.80
N MET A 73 -6.16 -0.44 14.92
CA MET A 73 -5.96 0.14 16.23
C MET A 73 -4.86 -0.59 16.98
N GLN A 74 -4.08 0.16 17.75
CA GLN A 74 -3.12 -0.38 18.73
C GLN A 74 -3.84 -0.76 20.04
N PRO A 75 -3.21 -1.57 20.90
CA PRO A 75 -3.80 -1.93 22.20
C PRO A 75 -4.13 -0.75 23.10
N ASP A 76 -3.46 0.39 22.90
CA ASP A 76 -3.70 1.62 23.67
C ASP A 76 -4.86 2.47 23.14
N GLY A 77 -5.57 1.98 22.12
CA GLY A 77 -6.73 2.65 21.52
C GLY A 77 -6.40 3.75 20.51
N ARG A 78 -5.12 3.96 20.17
CA ARG A 78 -4.72 4.86 19.08
C ARG A 78 -4.66 4.11 17.75
N GLN A 79 -4.84 4.83 16.63
CA GLN A 79 -4.63 4.26 15.32
C GLN A 79 -3.16 3.85 15.13
N LEU A 80 -2.93 2.70 14.51
CA LEU A 80 -1.59 2.25 14.16
C LEU A 80 -0.97 3.19 13.14
N VAL A 81 0.23 3.69 13.46
CA VAL A 81 1.05 4.52 12.57
C VAL A 81 2.38 3.80 12.36
N ILE A 82 2.78 3.64 11.12
CA ILE A 82 4.10 3.11 10.74
C ILE A 82 5.04 4.26 10.47
N HIS A 83 6.28 4.14 10.95
CA HIS A 83 7.33 5.13 10.83
C HIS A 83 8.38 4.63 9.83
N VAL A 84 8.28 5.07 8.58
CA VAL A 84 9.11 4.58 7.47
C VAL A 84 10.33 5.49 7.30
N PRO A 85 11.55 4.98 7.46
CA PRO A 85 12.76 5.77 7.23
C PRO A 85 12.98 5.95 5.72
N TYR A 86 13.16 7.19 5.29
CA TYR A 86 13.48 7.54 3.89
C TYR A 86 14.95 7.94 3.72
N ALA A 87 15.55 8.49 4.78
CA ALA A 87 16.97 8.82 4.88
C ALA A 87 17.35 8.91 6.37
N ASP A 88 18.61 9.13 6.68
CA ASP A 88 19.16 9.13 8.04
C ASP A 88 18.41 10.07 9.04
N SER A 89 17.81 11.15 8.53
CA SER A 89 17.08 12.13 9.32
C SER A 89 15.65 12.38 8.87
N PHE A 90 15.14 11.58 7.95
CA PHE A 90 13.84 11.79 7.33
C PHE A 90 12.95 10.54 7.45
N THR A 91 11.85 10.70 8.15
CA THR A 91 10.88 9.63 8.40
C THR A 91 9.49 10.08 7.94
N VAL A 92 8.82 9.23 7.17
CA VAL A 92 7.43 9.40 6.78
C VAL A 92 6.54 8.53 7.67
N HIS A 93 5.46 9.11 8.14
CA HIS A 93 4.49 8.48 9.02
C HIS A 93 3.26 8.06 8.22
N ALA A 94 2.85 6.82 8.32
CA ALA A 94 1.67 6.32 7.62
C ALA A 94 0.64 5.72 8.58
N ASN A 95 -0.58 6.22 8.52
CA ASN A 95 -1.73 5.60 9.15
C ASN A 95 -2.02 4.25 8.48
N VAL A 96 -2.36 3.26 9.26
CA VAL A 96 -2.77 1.95 8.74
C VAL A 96 -4.27 1.82 8.79
N TRP A 97 -4.85 1.51 7.62
CA TRP A 97 -6.25 1.19 7.43
C TRP A 97 -6.40 -0.26 6.97
N LYS A 98 -7.57 -0.82 7.11
CA LYS A 98 -7.87 -2.19 6.69
C LYS A 98 -9.20 -2.23 5.94
N ALA A 99 -9.20 -2.90 4.80
CA ALA A 99 -10.39 -3.33 4.08
C ALA A 99 -10.53 -4.86 4.20
N ASN A 100 -11.74 -5.33 4.43
CA ASN A 100 -12.03 -6.76 4.47
C ASN A 100 -12.57 -7.20 3.11
N VAL A 101 -11.82 -8.05 2.40
CA VAL A 101 -12.24 -8.66 1.13
C VAL A 101 -12.65 -10.11 1.44
N GLY A 102 -13.87 -10.28 1.96
CA GLY A 102 -14.29 -11.54 2.54
C GLY A 102 -13.39 -11.94 3.71
N ARG A 103 -12.61 -13.02 3.55
CA ARG A 103 -11.64 -13.52 4.55
C ARG A 103 -10.25 -12.88 4.44
N VAL A 104 -9.95 -12.27 3.30
CA VAL A 104 -8.65 -11.64 3.03
C VAL A 104 -8.63 -10.23 3.58
N SER A 105 -7.57 -9.89 4.33
CA SER A 105 -7.33 -8.53 4.81
C SER A 105 -6.45 -7.76 3.83
N LEU A 106 -6.89 -6.58 3.42
CA LEU A 106 -6.10 -5.61 2.67
C LEU A 106 -5.74 -4.46 3.60
N TYR A 107 -4.45 -4.31 3.88
CA TYR A 107 -3.92 -3.18 4.65
C TYR A 107 -3.54 -2.04 3.72
N LEU A 108 -3.94 -0.83 4.08
CA LEU A 108 -3.78 0.37 3.25
C LEU A 108 -3.02 1.44 4.03
N LEU A 109 -1.97 1.98 3.42
CA LEU A 109 -1.11 3.01 4.01
C LEU A 109 -1.49 4.40 3.51
N ASP A 110 -1.62 5.33 4.44
CA ASP A 110 -2.06 6.71 4.21
C ASP A 110 -1.11 7.69 4.91
N THR A 111 -0.47 8.57 4.15
CA THR A 111 0.47 9.58 4.67
C THR A 111 -0.19 10.90 5.06
N ASP A 112 -1.50 11.07 4.86
CA ASP A 112 -2.22 12.26 5.34
C ASP A 112 -2.36 12.23 6.87
N ASN A 113 -1.23 12.40 7.55
CA ASN A 113 -1.03 12.29 8.98
C ASN A 113 -0.41 13.58 9.52
N GLU A 114 -0.87 14.03 10.69
CA GLU A 114 -0.39 15.26 11.31
C GLU A 114 1.09 15.22 11.73
N LEU A 115 1.66 14.03 11.86
CA LEU A 115 3.10 13.85 12.14
C LEU A 115 3.98 14.17 10.92
N ASN A 116 3.40 14.19 9.72
CA ASN A 116 4.12 14.54 8.49
C ASN A 116 4.10 16.03 8.23
N SER A 117 5.14 16.50 7.55
CA SER A 117 5.18 17.85 7.01
C SER A 117 4.11 18.05 5.92
N GLU A 118 3.80 19.30 5.60
CA GLU A 118 2.87 19.62 4.51
C GLU A 118 3.35 19.11 3.14
N PHE A 119 4.67 18.88 2.99
CA PHE A 119 5.28 18.34 1.76
C PHE A 119 5.18 16.82 1.67
N ASP A 120 5.02 16.10 2.81
CA ASP A 120 5.04 14.65 2.85
C ASP A 120 3.64 14.04 2.95
N ARG A 121 2.67 14.76 3.49
CA ARG A 121 1.26 14.36 3.48
C ARG A 121 0.75 13.99 2.09
N PRO A 122 1.10 14.74 1.00
CA PRO A 122 0.63 14.46 -0.35
C PRO A 122 1.19 13.19 -1.00
N ILE A 123 2.14 12.49 -0.41
CA ILE A 123 2.72 11.27 -0.99
C ILE A 123 1.62 10.28 -1.44
N THR A 124 0.57 10.09 -0.62
CA THR A 124 -0.56 9.22 -0.97
C THR A 124 -1.81 10.00 -1.43
N HIS A 125 -1.69 11.21 -1.95
CA HIS A 125 -2.85 11.95 -2.41
C HIS A 125 -3.41 11.41 -3.72
N HIS A 126 -2.58 11.16 -4.71
CA HIS A 126 -3.01 10.78 -6.05
C HIS A 126 -2.42 9.44 -6.48
N LEU A 127 -3.27 8.63 -7.11
CA LEU A 127 -2.85 7.43 -7.83
C LEU A 127 -2.01 7.85 -9.05
N TYR A 128 -0.75 7.38 -9.12
CA TYR A 128 0.22 7.78 -10.14
C TYR A 128 0.48 9.29 -10.25
N GLY A 129 0.15 10.03 -9.20
CA GLY A 129 0.34 11.47 -9.17
C GLY A 129 1.78 11.91 -8.91
N GLY A 130 2.06 13.16 -9.31
CA GLY A 130 3.36 13.78 -9.08
C GLY A 130 4.41 13.39 -10.11
N ASP A 131 5.64 13.73 -9.77
CA ASP A 131 6.83 13.42 -10.55
C ASP A 131 7.44 12.06 -10.18
N TRP A 132 8.63 11.76 -10.75
CA TRP A 132 9.36 10.52 -10.47
C TRP A 132 9.76 10.40 -8.99
N GLU A 133 10.02 11.53 -8.31
CA GLU A 133 10.38 11.54 -6.89
C GLU A 133 9.21 11.12 -6.02
N ASN A 134 8.01 11.66 -6.26
CA ASN A 134 6.82 11.23 -5.53
C ASN A 134 6.48 9.77 -5.78
N ARG A 135 6.67 9.28 -7.01
CA ARG A 135 6.49 7.85 -7.33
C ARG A 135 7.47 6.98 -6.55
N LEU A 136 8.75 7.36 -6.48
CA LEU A 136 9.72 6.63 -5.66
C LEU A 136 9.35 6.66 -4.17
N LYS A 137 8.85 7.79 -3.65
CA LYS A 137 8.34 7.89 -2.28
C LYS A 137 7.18 6.93 -2.04
N GLN A 138 6.26 6.80 -2.98
CA GLN A 138 5.16 5.82 -2.89
C GLN A 138 5.68 4.37 -2.92
N GLU A 139 6.66 4.05 -3.73
CA GLU A 139 7.26 2.71 -3.80
C GLU A 139 8.03 2.34 -2.52
N ILE A 140 8.75 3.28 -1.93
CA ILE A 140 9.39 3.11 -0.60
C ILE A 140 8.33 2.84 0.46
N LEU A 141 7.27 3.64 0.47
CA LEU A 141 6.17 3.46 1.42
C LEU A 141 5.51 2.09 1.25
N LEU A 142 5.20 1.70 0.02
CA LEU A 142 4.55 0.42 -0.27
C LEU A 142 5.43 -0.78 0.06
N GLY A 143 6.67 -0.77 -0.38
CA GLY A 143 7.60 -1.89 -0.20
C GLY A 143 8.12 -1.98 1.23
N ILE A 144 8.81 -0.96 1.70
CA ILE A 144 9.42 -0.94 3.04
C ILE A 144 8.35 -0.76 4.11
N GLY A 145 7.49 0.25 3.99
CA GLY A 145 6.40 0.51 4.92
C GLY A 145 5.40 -0.65 4.99
N GLY A 146 5.14 -1.31 3.86
CA GLY A 146 4.30 -2.50 3.79
C GLY A 146 4.86 -3.65 4.62
N MET A 147 6.15 -3.97 4.48
CA MET A 147 6.80 -5.01 5.31
C MET A 147 6.81 -4.65 6.79
N MET A 148 7.11 -3.40 7.13
CA MET A 148 7.05 -2.92 8.51
C MET A 148 5.64 -3.07 9.10
N THR A 149 4.60 -2.82 8.28
CA THR A 149 3.20 -3.00 8.69
C THR A 149 2.92 -4.47 9.03
N LEU A 150 3.28 -5.39 8.16
CA LEU A 150 3.10 -6.83 8.41
C LEU A 150 3.83 -7.29 9.67
N LYS A 151 5.07 -6.84 9.85
CA LYS A 151 5.89 -7.16 11.03
C LYS A 151 5.26 -6.66 12.34
N VAL A 152 4.78 -5.42 12.37
CA VAL A 152 4.12 -4.85 13.56
C VAL A 152 2.80 -5.56 13.88
N LEU A 153 2.10 -6.05 12.84
CA LEU A 153 0.87 -6.84 13.00
C LEU A 153 1.11 -8.32 13.33
N GLY A 154 2.37 -8.76 13.38
CA GLY A 154 2.74 -10.17 13.62
C GLY A 154 2.31 -11.10 12.48
N ILE A 155 2.23 -10.57 11.25
CA ILE A 155 1.83 -11.33 10.06
C ILE A 155 3.08 -11.80 9.33
N GLU A 156 3.31 -13.10 9.36
CA GLU A 156 4.39 -13.77 8.63
C GLU A 156 3.79 -14.63 7.52
N LYS A 157 4.45 -14.67 6.38
CA LYS A 157 4.05 -15.47 5.21
C LYS A 157 5.25 -16.15 4.58
N ASP A 158 5.00 -17.30 3.96
CA ASP A 158 6.04 -18.09 3.29
C ASP A 158 6.42 -17.50 1.92
N VAL A 159 5.46 -16.83 1.26
CA VAL A 159 5.65 -16.24 -0.07
C VAL A 159 5.17 -14.79 -0.09
N TYR A 160 5.98 -13.95 -0.72
CA TYR A 160 5.70 -12.54 -0.93
C TYR A 160 5.55 -12.25 -2.41
N HIS A 161 4.36 -11.87 -2.81
CA HIS A 161 4.02 -11.61 -4.19
C HIS A 161 4.06 -10.11 -4.50
N CYS A 162 4.97 -9.71 -5.38
CA CYS A 162 5.06 -8.36 -5.93
C CYS A 162 4.32 -8.31 -7.27
N ASN A 163 3.23 -7.55 -7.33
CA ASN A 163 2.54 -7.28 -8.58
C ASN A 163 3.23 -6.09 -9.26
N GLU A 164 4.00 -6.35 -10.31
CA GLU A 164 4.90 -5.41 -11.00
C GLU A 164 5.98 -4.78 -10.10
N GLY A 165 6.66 -3.74 -10.61
CA GLY A 165 7.77 -3.07 -9.94
C GLY A 165 7.41 -2.25 -8.69
N HIS A 166 6.16 -1.87 -8.53
CA HIS A 166 5.70 -0.93 -7.49
C HIS A 166 6.03 -1.35 -6.05
N ALA A 167 6.07 -2.66 -5.79
CA ALA A 167 6.37 -3.22 -4.47
C ALA A 167 7.77 -3.84 -4.38
N ALA A 168 8.64 -3.68 -5.39
CA ALA A 168 9.95 -4.36 -5.46
C ALA A 168 10.84 -4.13 -4.23
N LEU A 169 10.72 -2.95 -3.58
CA LEU A 169 11.47 -2.60 -2.37
C LEU A 169 11.13 -3.47 -1.14
N ILE A 170 10.06 -4.26 -1.19
CA ILE A 170 9.79 -5.30 -0.17
C ILE A 170 10.99 -6.23 0.00
N ASN A 171 11.67 -6.58 -1.10
CA ASN A 171 12.79 -7.50 -1.08
C ASN A 171 14.03 -6.87 -0.41
N ILE A 172 14.22 -5.57 -0.53
CA ILE A 172 15.28 -4.84 0.18
C ILE A 172 15.02 -4.86 1.69
N GLN A 173 13.79 -4.57 2.12
CA GLN A 173 13.45 -4.62 3.54
C GLN A 173 13.63 -6.03 4.12
N ARG A 174 13.20 -7.07 3.41
CA ARG A 174 13.38 -8.47 3.83
C ARG A 174 14.84 -8.87 3.94
N LEU A 175 15.69 -8.44 3.00
CA LEU A 175 17.15 -8.63 3.11
C LEU A 175 17.70 -7.98 4.39
N CYS A 176 17.33 -6.73 4.65
CA CYS A 176 17.76 -6.03 5.87
C CYS A 176 17.28 -6.75 7.13
N ASP A 177 16.04 -7.23 7.15
CA ASP A 177 15.49 -7.98 8.30
C ASP A 177 16.29 -9.26 8.55
N TYR A 178 16.51 -10.11 7.55
CA TYR A 178 17.28 -11.35 7.69
C TYR A 178 18.74 -11.10 8.12
N ILE A 179 19.38 -10.07 7.58
CA ILE A 179 20.75 -9.70 8.00
C ILE A 179 20.74 -9.24 9.46
N SER A 180 19.74 -8.49 9.89
CA SER A 180 19.61 -8.04 11.28
C SER A 180 19.36 -9.20 12.25
N GLU A 181 18.79 -10.30 11.77
CA GLU A 181 18.57 -11.56 12.50
C GLU A 181 19.83 -12.45 12.54
N GLY A 182 20.90 -12.05 11.87
CA GLY A 182 22.23 -12.69 11.96
C GLY A 182 22.62 -13.54 10.75
N LEU A 183 21.85 -13.54 9.66
CA LEU A 183 22.22 -14.20 8.42
C LEU A 183 23.28 -13.38 7.66
N ASP A 184 24.18 -14.05 6.96
CA ASP A 184 25.01 -13.36 5.98
C ASP A 184 24.21 -12.95 4.73
N PHE A 185 24.77 -12.04 3.94
CA PHE A 185 24.09 -11.52 2.75
C PHE A 185 23.70 -12.61 1.74
N GLY A 186 24.56 -13.63 1.55
CA GLY A 186 24.29 -14.72 0.61
C GLY A 186 23.10 -15.57 1.06
N GLN A 187 23.06 -15.92 2.34
CA GLN A 187 21.95 -16.66 2.95
C GLN A 187 20.64 -15.86 2.87
N ALA A 188 20.67 -14.58 3.25
CA ALA A 188 19.51 -13.70 3.19
C ALA A 188 18.99 -13.56 1.75
N MET A 189 19.89 -13.42 0.77
CA MET A 189 19.54 -13.32 -0.65
C MET A 189 18.82 -14.59 -1.15
N GLU A 190 19.31 -15.78 -0.80
CA GLU A 190 18.68 -17.04 -1.22
C GLU A 190 17.31 -17.22 -0.58
N LEU A 191 17.11 -16.84 0.68
CA LEU A 191 15.79 -16.87 1.33
C LEU A 191 14.80 -15.92 0.66
N VAL A 192 15.22 -14.68 0.39
CA VAL A 192 14.36 -13.70 -0.31
C VAL A 192 14.00 -14.22 -1.69
N ARG A 193 14.97 -14.73 -2.45
CA ARG A 193 14.75 -15.26 -3.80
C ARG A 193 13.78 -16.44 -3.82
N ALA A 194 13.95 -17.39 -2.89
CA ALA A 194 13.12 -18.60 -2.80
C ALA A 194 11.66 -18.33 -2.40
N SER A 195 11.42 -17.21 -1.74
CA SER A 195 10.10 -16.83 -1.20
C SER A 195 9.51 -15.58 -1.85
N SER A 196 10.04 -15.14 -3.01
CA SER A 196 9.49 -14.02 -3.78
C SER A 196 8.83 -14.52 -5.05
N LEU A 197 7.62 -14.02 -5.30
CA LEU A 197 6.90 -14.17 -6.56
C LEU A 197 6.77 -12.79 -7.20
N TYR A 198 7.05 -12.70 -8.48
CA TYR A 198 6.93 -11.48 -9.27
C TYR A 198 6.09 -11.74 -10.51
N THR A 199 5.08 -10.89 -10.77
CA THR A 199 4.20 -10.97 -11.96
C THR A 199 4.04 -9.63 -12.63
#